data_22825476716eaaca5b6ccc5b87a692fa
#
_entry.id   22825476716eaaca5b6ccc5b87a692fa
#
_cell.length_a   1.000
_cell.length_b   1.000
_cell.length_c   1.000
_cell.angle_alpha   90.00
_cell.angle_beta   90.00
_cell.angle_gamma   90.00
#
_symmetry.space_group_name_H-M   'P 1'
#
loop_
_entity.id
_entity.type
_entity.pdbx_description
1 polymer ?
#
loop_
_entity_poly.entity_id
_entity_poly.type
_entity_poly.pdbx_seq_one_letter_code
_entity_poly.pdbx_strand_id
1 'polypeptide(L)'
;MAILEEVKRLLPEAEVSNLQALYPNYQIDVTAEQAKLVKADVIVWQFPVNWYSLPALLKKWLDNVFSHGFAYGDNKLMGKKLILSFTTGAPEEAYQHGGAQNYPFTDFLNIHRQTANHCKLLFREPVISYGMKYIPEVMPKEVLTTLQQRAKDHAARLVAKIKELN
;
A
#
# COMPACT_ATOMS: atom_id res chain seq x y z
N MET A 1 2.80 -7.10 -9.11
CA MET A 1 2.02 -6.91 -10.35
C MET A 1 0.66 -7.59 -10.32
N ALA A 2 0.55 -8.86 -9.93
CA ALA A 2 -0.75 -9.57 -9.97
C ALA A 2 -1.92 -8.87 -9.21
N ILE A 3 -1.68 -8.33 -8.02
CA ILE A 3 -2.71 -7.58 -7.26
C ILE A 3 -3.16 -6.35 -8.04
N LEU A 4 -2.23 -5.54 -8.54
CA LEU A 4 -2.55 -4.31 -9.27
C LEU A 4 -3.37 -4.56 -10.53
N GLU A 5 -3.01 -5.58 -11.30
CA GLU A 5 -3.75 -5.92 -12.53
C GLU A 5 -5.18 -6.38 -12.22
N GLU A 6 -5.34 -7.13 -11.12
CA GLU A 6 -6.67 -7.55 -10.69
C GLU A 6 -7.50 -6.38 -10.13
N VAL A 7 -6.88 -5.45 -9.40
CA VAL A 7 -7.56 -4.21 -8.96
C VAL A 7 -8.04 -3.40 -10.16
N LYS A 8 -7.21 -3.19 -11.18
CA LYS A 8 -7.62 -2.50 -12.41
C LYS A 8 -8.80 -3.17 -13.11
N ARG A 9 -8.83 -4.52 -13.09
CA ARG A 9 -9.94 -5.28 -13.69
C ARG A 9 -11.24 -5.12 -12.89
N LEU A 10 -11.17 -5.09 -11.55
CA LEU A 10 -12.33 -5.04 -10.66
C LEU A 10 -12.82 -3.61 -10.39
N LEU A 11 -11.97 -2.61 -10.59
CA LEU A 11 -12.24 -1.19 -10.34
C LEU A 11 -11.59 -0.35 -11.46
N PRO A 12 -12.08 -0.46 -12.70
CA PRO A 12 -11.47 0.18 -13.88
C PRO A 12 -11.49 1.71 -13.83
N GLU A 13 -12.37 2.30 -13.02
CA GLU A 13 -12.48 3.74 -12.80
C GLU A 13 -11.42 4.29 -11.84
N ALA A 14 -10.69 3.44 -11.11
CA ALA A 14 -9.67 3.90 -10.18
C ALA A 14 -8.46 4.48 -10.92
N GLU A 15 -8.04 5.68 -10.53
CA GLU A 15 -6.79 6.26 -11.02
C GLU A 15 -5.60 5.56 -10.35
N VAL A 16 -4.68 5.04 -11.14
CA VAL A 16 -3.53 4.26 -10.67
C VAL A 16 -2.22 4.94 -11.02
N SER A 17 -1.44 5.33 -9.99
CA SER A 17 -0.05 5.74 -10.13
C SER A 17 0.89 4.55 -9.90
N ASN A 18 1.29 3.85 -10.97
CA ASN A 18 2.35 2.86 -10.87
C ASN A 18 3.72 3.57 -10.79
N LEU A 19 4.18 3.83 -9.57
CA LEU A 19 5.39 4.62 -9.34
C LEU A 19 6.63 4.05 -10.02
N GLN A 20 6.76 2.71 -10.09
CA GLN A 20 7.89 2.06 -10.76
C GLN A 20 7.92 2.33 -12.26
N ALA A 21 6.75 2.41 -12.89
CA ALA A 21 6.64 2.72 -14.31
C ALA A 21 6.76 4.23 -14.58
N LEU A 22 6.21 5.07 -13.70
CA LEU A 22 6.20 6.52 -13.87
C LEU A 22 7.54 7.17 -13.52
N TYR A 23 8.21 6.65 -12.47
CA TYR A 23 9.38 7.29 -11.87
C TYR A 23 10.56 6.33 -11.68
N PRO A 24 11.03 5.63 -12.73
CA PRO A 24 12.10 4.64 -12.60
C PRO A 24 13.43 5.24 -12.10
N ASN A 25 13.62 6.53 -12.27
CA ASN A 25 14.82 7.31 -11.83
C ASN A 25 14.55 8.11 -10.55
N TYR A 26 13.45 7.85 -9.82
CA TYR A 26 13.12 8.55 -8.57
C TYR A 26 12.85 10.06 -8.73
N GLN A 27 12.66 10.54 -9.94
CA GLN A 27 12.27 11.94 -10.21
C GLN A 27 10.75 12.06 -10.21
N ILE A 28 10.18 12.35 -9.05
CA ILE A 28 8.73 12.43 -8.85
C ILE A 28 8.17 13.74 -9.41
N ASP A 29 7.16 13.67 -10.26
CA ASP A 29 6.34 14.84 -10.62
C ASP A 29 5.36 15.14 -9.49
N VAL A 30 5.81 15.97 -8.57
CA VAL A 30 5.06 16.34 -7.37
C VAL A 30 3.72 16.98 -7.71
N THR A 31 3.70 17.88 -8.70
CA THR A 31 2.48 18.60 -9.09
C THR A 31 1.42 17.66 -9.65
N ALA A 32 1.82 16.75 -10.52
CA ALA A 32 0.91 15.75 -11.09
C ALA A 32 0.36 14.81 -10.00
N GLU A 33 1.19 14.34 -9.08
CA GLU A 33 0.76 13.43 -8.01
C GLU A 33 -0.15 14.15 -7.00
N GLN A 34 0.15 15.39 -6.63
CA GLN A 34 -0.71 16.18 -5.75
C GLN A 34 -2.08 16.45 -6.39
N ALA A 35 -2.13 16.73 -7.69
CA ALA A 35 -3.39 16.94 -8.41
C ALA A 35 -4.30 15.70 -8.39
N LYS A 36 -3.74 14.48 -8.48
CA LYS A 36 -4.48 13.23 -8.34
C LYS A 36 -5.01 13.05 -6.91
N LEU A 37 -4.17 13.30 -5.91
CA LEU A 37 -4.56 13.17 -4.50
C LEU A 37 -5.70 14.11 -4.12
N VAL A 38 -5.73 15.32 -4.66
CA VAL A 38 -6.82 16.28 -4.40
C VAL A 38 -8.16 15.76 -4.92
N LYS A 39 -8.18 15.06 -6.05
CA LYS A 39 -9.40 14.51 -6.65
C LYS A 39 -9.91 13.26 -5.95
N ALA A 40 -9.02 12.50 -5.31
CA ALA A 40 -9.38 11.23 -4.69
C ALA A 40 -10.15 11.42 -3.36
N ASP A 41 -11.17 10.61 -3.10
CA ASP A 41 -11.83 10.50 -1.79
C ASP A 41 -11.19 9.40 -0.94
N VAL A 42 -10.70 8.35 -1.60
CA VAL A 42 -9.99 7.22 -1.00
C VAL A 42 -8.59 7.12 -1.62
N ILE A 43 -7.57 7.16 -0.77
CA ILE A 43 -6.17 7.01 -1.16
C ILE A 43 -5.72 5.61 -0.73
N VAL A 44 -5.10 4.87 -1.65
CA VAL A 44 -4.55 3.54 -1.38
C VAL A 44 -3.05 3.55 -1.59
N TRP A 45 -2.28 3.18 -0.56
CA TRP A 45 -0.88 2.86 -0.74
C TRP A 45 -0.75 1.35 -0.87
N GLN A 46 -0.43 0.87 -2.09
CA GLN A 46 -0.24 -0.55 -2.37
C GLN A 46 1.23 -0.89 -2.56
N PHE A 47 1.78 -1.78 -1.73
CA PHE A 47 3.20 -2.08 -1.74
C PHE A 47 3.54 -3.46 -1.15
N PRO A 48 4.65 -4.08 -1.53
CA PRO A 48 5.27 -5.13 -0.73
C PRO A 48 6.04 -4.50 0.43
N VAL A 49 5.96 -5.09 1.61
CA VAL A 49 6.74 -4.63 2.76
C VAL A 49 8.22 -4.91 2.53
N ASN A 50 9.03 -3.88 2.63
CA ASN A 50 10.48 -3.97 2.62
C ASN A 50 11.01 -3.47 3.96
N TRP A 51 11.76 -4.34 4.65
CA TRP A 51 12.34 -4.00 5.96
C TRP A 51 11.31 -3.37 6.92
N TYR A 52 10.15 -4.04 7.04
CA TYR A 52 9.03 -3.67 7.93
C TYR A 52 8.33 -2.34 7.59
N SER A 53 8.67 -1.71 6.44
CA SER A 53 8.17 -0.40 6.05
C SER A 53 7.91 -0.33 4.53
N LEU A 54 7.79 0.91 4.02
CA LEU A 54 7.56 1.22 2.62
C LEU A 54 8.79 0.89 1.76
N PRO A 55 8.60 0.46 0.50
CA PRO A 55 9.67 0.44 -0.49
C PRO A 55 10.27 1.84 -0.71
N ALA A 56 11.57 1.88 -1.07
CA ALA A 56 12.33 3.13 -1.21
C ALA A 56 11.64 4.16 -2.13
N LEU A 57 11.10 3.72 -3.27
CA LEU A 57 10.42 4.62 -4.21
C LEU A 57 9.12 5.19 -3.63
N LEU A 58 8.33 4.38 -2.93
CA LEU A 58 7.11 4.88 -2.27
C LEU A 58 7.45 5.83 -1.12
N LYS A 59 8.53 5.55 -0.37
CA LYS A 59 9.00 6.48 0.67
C LYS A 59 9.47 7.80 0.06
N LYS A 60 10.22 7.76 -1.04
CA LYS A 60 10.65 8.95 -1.78
C LYS A 60 9.45 9.76 -2.31
N TRP A 61 8.44 9.05 -2.85
CA TRP A 61 7.19 9.66 -3.28
C TRP A 61 6.50 10.37 -2.09
N LEU A 62 6.35 9.70 -0.96
CA LEU A 62 5.74 10.25 0.24
C LEU A 62 6.48 11.52 0.71
N ASP A 63 7.82 11.47 0.79
CA ASP A 63 8.64 12.60 1.25
C ASP A 63 8.52 13.83 0.36
N ASN A 64 8.34 13.63 -0.95
CA ASN A 64 8.27 14.73 -1.90
C ASN A 64 6.85 15.28 -2.04
N VAL A 65 5.84 14.39 -2.09
CA VAL A 65 4.45 14.75 -2.40
C VAL A 65 3.72 15.27 -1.17
N PHE A 66 4.00 14.70 0.02
CA PHE A 66 3.37 15.10 1.29
C PHE A 66 4.12 16.27 1.94
N SER A 67 4.24 17.36 1.19
CA SER A 67 4.97 18.56 1.61
C SER A 67 4.13 19.49 2.52
N HIS A 68 4.83 20.42 3.19
CA HIS A 68 4.20 21.56 3.85
C HIS A 68 3.43 22.42 2.83
N GLY A 69 2.28 22.97 3.23
CA GLY A 69 1.39 23.70 2.33
C GLY A 69 0.53 22.79 1.42
N PHE A 70 0.70 21.47 1.53
CA PHE A 70 -0.15 20.50 0.84
C PHE A 70 -0.76 19.49 1.80
N ALA A 71 0.02 18.49 2.25
CA ALA A 71 -0.50 17.43 3.12
C ALA A 71 -0.67 17.91 4.58
N TYR A 72 0.17 18.81 5.03
CA TYR A 72 0.08 19.47 6.33
C TYR A 72 0.32 20.99 6.19
N GLY A 73 -0.09 21.77 7.18
CA GLY A 73 -0.22 23.22 7.04
C GLY A 73 -1.58 23.57 6.43
N ASP A 74 -1.71 23.56 5.11
CA ASP A 74 -2.99 23.80 4.41
C ASP A 74 -3.96 22.64 4.47
N ASN A 75 -3.49 21.45 4.84
CA ASN A 75 -4.30 20.23 5.04
C ASN A 75 -5.21 19.86 3.86
N LYS A 76 -4.73 19.94 2.62
CA LYS A 76 -5.53 19.67 1.40
C LYS A 76 -6.02 18.22 1.29
N LEU A 77 -5.48 17.32 2.12
CA LEU A 77 -5.89 15.91 2.20
C LEU A 77 -6.82 15.63 3.39
N MET A 78 -7.21 16.65 4.17
CA MET A 78 -8.03 16.47 5.37
C MET A 78 -9.34 15.75 5.07
N GLY A 79 -9.65 14.72 5.87
CA GLY A 79 -10.88 13.94 5.77
C GLY A 79 -10.88 12.86 4.69
N LYS A 80 -9.87 12.81 3.80
CA LYS A 80 -9.74 11.70 2.83
C LYS A 80 -9.37 10.41 3.54
N LYS A 81 -9.87 9.29 3.04
CA LYS A 81 -9.62 7.96 3.63
C LYS A 81 -8.28 7.42 3.11
N LEU A 82 -7.46 6.88 4.00
CA LEU A 82 -6.21 6.20 3.66
C LEU A 82 -6.31 4.72 3.99
N ILE A 83 -6.11 3.87 2.98
CA ILE A 83 -5.99 2.41 3.11
C ILE A 83 -4.56 2.01 2.78
N LEU A 84 -3.93 1.22 3.64
CA LEU A 84 -2.72 0.49 3.28
C LEU A 84 -3.11 -0.87 2.70
N SER A 85 -2.56 -1.22 1.55
CA SER A 85 -2.73 -2.50 0.87
C SER A 85 -1.36 -3.11 0.64
N PHE A 86 -1.01 -4.16 1.42
CA PHE A 86 0.36 -4.64 1.35
C PHE A 86 0.51 -6.14 1.54
N THR A 87 1.67 -6.63 1.15
CA THR A 87 2.06 -8.03 1.29
C THR A 87 3.35 -8.16 2.10
N THR A 88 3.46 -9.26 2.85
CA THR A 88 4.70 -9.63 3.56
C THR A 88 5.30 -10.90 2.99
N GLY A 89 6.61 -11.07 3.16
CA GLY A 89 7.29 -12.31 2.78
C GLY A 89 7.12 -13.44 3.81
N ALA A 90 7.09 -13.10 5.11
CA ALA A 90 6.86 -14.07 6.18
C ALA A 90 5.36 -14.34 6.39
N PRO A 91 4.98 -15.53 6.86
CA PRO A 91 3.61 -15.88 7.19
C PRO A 91 3.13 -15.14 8.45
N GLU A 92 1.82 -15.13 8.68
CA GLU A 92 1.20 -14.33 9.74
C GLU A 92 1.68 -14.73 11.15
N GLU A 93 1.79 -16.02 11.40
CA GLU A 93 2.26 -16.58 12.68
C GLU A 93 3.70 -16.20 13.04
N ALA A 94 4.50 -15.74 12.07
CA ALA A 94 5.82 -15.20 12.36
C ALA A 94 5.76 -13.83 13.06
N TYR A 95 4.69 -13.04 12.82
CA TYR A 95 4.50 -11.69 13.35
C TYR A 95 3.77 -11.69 14.70
N GLN A 96 4.42 -12.20 15.72
CA GLN A 96 3.93 -12.20 17.09
C GLN A 96 5.11 -12.12 18.07
N HIS A 97 4.84 -11.76 19.32
CA HIS A 97 5.87 -11.78 20.35
C HIS A 97 6.44 -13.19 20.53
N GLY A 98 7.76 -13.31 20.41
CA GLY A 98 8.46 -14.59 20.43
C GLY A 98 8.43 -15.37 19.11
N GLY A 99 7.71 -14.89 18.09
CA GLY A 99 7.77 -15.42 16.72
C GLY A 99 9.05 -14.98 15.99
N ALA A 100 9.26 -15.52 14.78
CA ALA A 100 10.47 -15.23 14.00
C ALA A 100 10.66 -13.75 13.64
N GLN A 101 9.59 -12.96 13.59
CA GLN A 101 9.60 -11.52 13.37
C GLN A 101 9.47 -10.72 14.67
N ASN A 102 9.29 -11.39 15.81
CA ASN A 102 9.30 -10.89 17.17
C ASN A 102 8.22 -9.87 17.56
N TYR A 103 7.61 -9.16 16.61
CA TYR A 103 6.56 -8.16 16.85
C TYR A 103 5.32 -8.42 15.99
N PRO A 104 4.11 -8.19 16.50
CA PRO A 104 2.89 -8.14 15.69
C PRO A 104 3.06 -7.12 14.56
N PHE A 105 2.55 -7.44 13.36
CA PHE A 105 2.68 -6.48 12.25
C PHE A 105 1.96 -5.16 12.53
N THR A 106 0.93 -5.16 13.36
CA THR A 106 0.20 -3.97 13.81
C THR A 106 1.09 -2.92 14.45
N ASP A 107 2.21 -3.31 15.09
CA ASP A 107 3.13 -2.39 15.73
C ASP A 107 3.90 -1.56 14.71
N PHE A 108 4.20 -2.13 13.54
CA PHE A 108 4.83 -1.40 12.42
C PHE A 108 3.89 -0.42 11.73
N LEU A 109 2.57 -0.54 11.95
CA LEU A 109 1.58 0.38 11.37
C LEU A 109 1.55 1.75 12.07
N ASN A 110 2.11 1.87 13.28
CA ASN A 110 2.05 3.11 14.06
C ASN A 110 2.68 4.29 13.35
N ILE A 111 3.76 4.08 12.57
CA ILE A 111 4.39 5.14 11.77
C ILE A 111 3.44 5.67 10.68
N HIS A 112 2.66 4.79 10.05
CA HIS A 112 1.70 5.17 9.00
C HIS A 112 0.44 5.80 9.60
N ARG A 113 -0.02 5.31 10.77
CA ARG A 113 -1.10 5.95 11.53
C ARG A 113 -0.71 7.37 11.93
N GLN A 114 0.53 7.56 12.41
CA GLN A 114 1.02 8.89 12.77
C GLN A 114 1.13 9.81 11.55
N THR A 115 1.59 9.32 10.40
CA THR A 115 1.60 10.09 9.14
C THR A 115 0.19 10.52 8.75
N ALA A 116 -0.77 9.60 8.80
CA ALA A 116 -2.17 9.91 8.51
C ALA A 116 -2.73 10.97 9.47
N ASN A 117 -2.49 10.82 10.77
CA ASN A 117 -2.93 11.78 11.79
C ASN A 117 -2.34 13.18 11.53
N HIS A 118 -1.05 13.27 11.24
CA HIS A 118 -0.38 14.55 10.96
C HIS A 118 -0.99 15.26 9.73
N CYS A 119 -1.36 14.48 8.71
CA CYS A 119 -1.99 14.99 7.49
C CYS A 119 -3.52 15.07 7.56
N LYS A 120 -4.11 14.76 8.73
CA LYS A 120 -5.58 14.73 8.96
C LYS A 120 -6.33 13.80 8.01
N LEU A 121 -5.65 12.74 7.54
CA LEU A 121 -6.26 11.64 6.81
C LEU A 121 -7.00 10.70 7.78
N LEU A 122 -8.07 10.09 7.31
CA LEU A 122 -8.81 9.07 8.04
C LEU A 122 -8.19 7.70 7.75
N PHE A 123 -7.27 7.26 8.60
CA PHE A 123 -6.65 5.94 8.47
C PHE A 123 -7.71 4.85 8.62
N ARG A 124 -7.74 3.91 7.68
CA ARG A 124 -8.65 2.76 7.66
C ARG A 124 -7.87 1.46 7.87
N GLU A 125 -8.57 0.44 8.35
CA GLU A 125 -7.96 -0.87 8.54
C GLU A 125 -7.29 -1.35 7.25
N PRO A 126 -6.03 -1.78 7.29
CA PRO A 126 -5.28 -2.19 6.11
C PRO A 126 -5.81 -3.51 5.52
N VAL A 127 -5.51 -3.73 4.25
CA VAL A 127 -5.66 -5.03 3.59
C VAL A 127 -4.29 -5.69 3.52
N ILE A 128 -4.13 -6.81 4.23
CA ILE A 128 -2.86 -7.50 4.38
C ILE A 128 -2.94 -8.90 3.75
N SER A 129 -1.89 -9.32 3.07
CA SER A 129 -1.64 -10.73 2.72
C SER A 129 -0.23 -11.13 3.15
N TYR A 130 -0.17 -12.01 4.12
CA TYR A 130 1.08 -12.54 4.65
C TYR A 130 1.63 -13.68 3.78
N GLY A 131 2.92 -13.99 3.89
CA GLY A 131 3.53 -15.13 3.21
C GLY A 131 3.44 -15.09 1.69
N MET A 132 3.54 -13.90 1.08
CA MET A 132 3.42 -13.68 -0.37
C MET A 132 4.79 -13.67 -1.06
N LYS A 133 5.69 -14.57 -0.64
CA LYS A 133 7.03 -14.69 -1.20
C LYS A 133 7.13 -15.91 -2.09
N TYR A 134 7.66 -15.72 -3.29
CA TYR A 134 8.08 -16.80 -4.19
C TYR A 134 9.57 -16.63 -4.50
N ILE A 135 10.33 -17.72 -4.34
CA ILE A 135 11.76 -17.75 -4.68
C ILE A 135 11.91 -18.75 -5.83
N PRO A 136 12.16 -18.28 -7.07
CA PRO A 136 12.47 -19.17 -8.20
C PRO A 136 13.62 -20.11 -7.83
N GLU A 137 13.61 -21.32 -8.40
CA GLU A 137 14.62 -22.37 -8.21
C GLU A 137 14.66 -22.99 -6.79
N VAL A 138 14.05 -22.34 -5.78
CA VAL A 138 13.97 -22.86 -4.40
C VAL A 138 12.57 -23.41 -4.10
N MET A 139 11.52 -22.77 -4.61
CA MET A 139 10.13 -23.14 -4.32
C MET A 139 9.47 -23.80 -5.54
N PRO A 140 8.61 -24.84 -5.32
CA PRO A 140 7.85 -25.45 -6.40
C PRO A 140 7.00 -24.45 -7.18
N LYS A 141 6.81 -24.68 -8.49
CA LYS A 141 5.99 -23.80 -9.34
C LYS A 141 4.51 -23.73 -8.92
N GLU A 142 4.01 -24.76 -8.29
CA GLU A 142 2.65 -24.87 -7.74
C GLU A 142 2.38 -23.77 -6.70
N VAL A 143 3.42 -23.40 -5.95
CA VAL A 143 3.34 -22.27 -5.00
C VAL A 143 2.99 -20.95 -5.71
N LEU A 144 3.54 -20.74 -6.91
CA LEU A 144 3.23 -19.55 -7.70
C LEU A 144 1.74 -19.47 -8.05
N THR A 145 1.13 -20.60 -8.44
CA THR A 145 -0.31 -20.65 -8.73
C THR A 145 -1.14 -20.30 -7.50
N THR A 146 -0.79 -20.83 -6.34
CA THR A 146 -1.43 -20.51 -5.06
C THR A 146 -1.29 -19.01 -4.74
N LEU A 147 -0.10 -18.44 -4.91
CA LEU A 147 0.14 -17.02 -4.66
C LEU A 147 -0.62 -16.13 -5.65
N GLN A 148 -0.78 -16.54 -6.90
CA GLN A 148 -1.60 -15.84 -7.89
C GLN A 148 -3.08 -15.79 -7.47
N GLN A 149 -3.62 -16.90 -6.97
CA GLN A 149 -4.99 -16.91 -6.45
C GLN A 149 -5.12 -15.99 -5.22
N ARG A 150 -4.20 -16.09 -4.26
CA ARG A 150 -4.18 -15.21 -3.08
C ARG A 150 -4.03 -13.73 -3.45
N ALA A 151 -3.34 -13.40 -4.54
CA ALA A 151 -3.26 -12.03 -5.06
C ALA A 151 -4.62 -11.53 -5.58
N LYS A 152 -5.41 -12.40 -6.24
CA LYS A 152 -6.79 -12.08 -6.66
C LYS A 152 -7.71 -11.87 -5.45
N ASP A 153 -7.61 -12.74 -4.45
CA ASP A 153 -8.38 -12.62 -3.21
C ASP A 153 -8.04 -11.33 -2.45
N HIS A 154 -6.76 -10.94 -2.42
CA HIS A 154 -6.31 -9.67 -1.88
C HIS A 154 -6.95 -8.48 -2.61
N ALA A 155 -6.90 -8.49 -3.93
CA ALA A 155 -7.48 -7.42 -4.75
C ALA A 155 -9.01 -7.33 -4.54
N ALA A 156 -9.71 -8.45 -4.46
CA ALA A 156 -11.15 -8.47 -4.19
C ALA A 156 -11.49 -7.85 -2.82
N ARG A 157 -10.73 -8.19 -1.76
CA ARG A 157 -10.89 -7.58 -0.43
C ARG A 157 -10.63 -6.08 -0.44
N LEU A 158 -9.58 -5.64 -1.15
CA LEU A 158 -9.27 -4.23 -1.27
C LEU A 158 -10.39 -3.45 -1.98
N VAL A 159 -10.86 -3.97 -3.11
CA VAL A 159 -11.95 -3.33 -3.89
C VAL A 159 -13.26 -3.29 -3.09
N ALA A 160 -13.62 -4.36 -2.38
CA ALA A 160 -14.77 -4.36 -1.49
C ALA A 160 -14.65 -3.24 -0.45
N LYS A 161 -13.49 -3.12 0.21
CA LYS A 161 -13.24 -2.08 1.21
C LYS A 161 -13.30 -0.65 0.62
N ILE A 162 -12.79 -0.44 -0.58
CA ILE A 162 -12.91 0.87 -1.26
C ILE A 162 -14.38 1.21 -1.50
N LYS A 163 -15.17 0.24 -1.99
CA LYS A 163 -16.60 0.44 -2.28
C LYS A 163 -17.45 0.71 -1.03
N GLU A 164 -17.09 0.14 0.12
CA GLU A 164 -17.74 0.42 1.42
C GLU A 164 -17.47 1.86 1.91
N LEU A 165 -16.43 2.50 1.42
CA LEU A 165 -16.01 3.82 1.86
C LEU A 165 -16.47 4.95 0.90
N ASN A 166 -16.94 4.62 -0.26
CA ASN A 166 -17.52 5.56 -1.22
C ASN A 166 -19.04 5.64 -1.03
#